data_3a01b1c72592c6d9dcf0cfe509865a4d
#
_entry.id   3a01b1c72592c6d9dcf0cfe509865a4d
#
_cell.length_a   1.000
_cell.length_b   1.000
_cell.length_c   1.000
_cell.angle_alpha   90.00
_cell.angle_beta   90.00
_cell.angle_gamma   90.00
#
_symmetry.space_group_name_H-M   'P 1'
#
loop_
_entity.id
_entity.type
_entity.pdbx_description
1 polymer ?
#
loop_
_entity_poly.entity_id
_entity_poly.type
_entity_poly.pdbx_seq_one_letter_code
_entity_poly.pdbx_strand_id
1 'polypeptide(L)'
;MRLRINLFLVLIVALLFQGCSNESELPQESASQRTTANNSTSPIETTETSTTSIYKVENNQPEFLFDAESSGQLSTDWRSDLLAELRIDEPDFDTIYVREEWGPGWIDQDFNCINTRHEVLIEESYERPTLDARGCKVIAGKWYDYYSDEFFDYPSELDIDHVVPLHNAHVSGASNWPLETKINFYNDMNDPQHLLVVSSSANRSKGSRGPEIWRPANEEYWCQYAYSWIEIKARWNLSVSEIEFNSLDEMLDLCDGLPELTYWFSNWLLRKGAMSTQEMLPTENEQETESGE
;
A
#
# COMPACT_ATOMS: atom_id res chain seq x y z
N MET A 1 -28.59 31.86 -49.80
CA MET A 1 -28.96 33.16 -49.24
C MET A 1 -28.14 33.39 -47.95
N ARG A 2 -27.18 34.32 -48.13
CA ARG A 2 -26.37 35.11 -47.16
C ARG A 2 -25.82 34.45 -45.87
N LEU A 3 -24.55 34.14 -45.97
CA LEU A 3 -23.41 34.17 -45.07
C LEU A 3 -23.45 35.37 -44.07
N ARG A 4 -23.22 35.12 -42.78
CA ARG A 4 -22.73 36.14 -41.86
C ARG A 4 -21.60 35.55 -41.00
N ILE A 5 -20.40 35.98 -41.38
CA ILE A 5 -19.14 35.86 -40.65
C ILE A 5 -19.17 36.91 -39.54
N ASN A 6 -18.94 36.50 -38.26
CA ASN A 6 -18.59 37.43 -37.20
C ASN A 6 -17.16 37.16 -36.73
N LEU A 7 -16.34 38.11 -37.09
CA LEU A 7 -14.93 38.31 -36.74
C LEU A 7 -14.90 38.93 -35.34
N PHE A 8 -14.33 38.26 -34.34
CA PHE A 8 -13.98 38.89 -33.07
C PHE A 8 -12.47 38.92 -32.89
N LEU A 9 -12.02 40.10 -32.76
CA LEU A 9 -10.70 40.67 -32.57
C LEU A 9 -9.94 40.06 -31.42
N VAL A 10 -8.71 39.59 -31.70
CA VAL A 10 -7.70 39.23 -30.71
C VAL A 10 -6.95 40.49 -30.30
N LEU A 11 -7.06 40.87 -29.03
CA LEU A 11 -6.28 41.96 -28.44
C LEU A 11 -5.12 41.33 -27.67
N ILE A 12 -3.90 41.47 -28.20
CA ILE A 12 -2.64 41.14 -27.54
C ILE A 12 -2.27 42.32 -26.66
N VAL A 13 -2.19 42.09 -25.34
CA VAL A 13 -1.54 43.01 -24.39
C VAL A 13 -0.23 42.40 -23.95
N ALA A 14 0.85 42.93 -24.52
CA ALA A 14 2.20 42.69 -24.03
C ALA A 14 2.48 43.65 -22.87
N LEU A 15 2.72 43.15 -21.67
CA LEU A 15 3.26 43.91 -20.57
C LEU A 15 4.73 43.50 -20.33
N LEU A 16 5.59 44.45 -20.70
CA LEU A 16 7.01 44.47 -20.33
C LEU A 16 7.15 44.69 -18.82
N PHE A 17 7.80 43.78 -18.13
CA PHE A 17 8.37 44.07 -16.82
C PHE A 17 9.89 44.07 -16.91
N GLN A 18 10.46 45.24 -16.69
CA GLN A 18 11.87 45.52 -16.48
C GLN A 18 12.35 44.94 -15.17
N GLY A 19 13.59 44.49 -15.20
CA GLY A 19 14.29 43.91 -14.07
C GLY A 19 14.60 44.89 -12.93
N CYS A 20 14.78 44.28 -11.76
CA CYS A 20 15.66 44.82 -10.71
C CYS A 20 16.42 43.65 -10.12
N SER A 21 17.71 43.64 -10.43
CA SER A 21 18.74 42.88 -9.74
C SER A 21 18.97 43.51 -8.35
N ASN A 22 18.93 42.67 -7.32
CA ASN A 22 19.56 42.99 -6.05
C ASN A 22 20.41 41.80 -5.62
N GLU A 23 21.72 41.97 -5.79
CA GLU A 23 22.77 41.26 -5.06
C GLU A 23 22.72 41.73 -3.60
N SER A 24 22.73 40.82 -2.66
CA SER A 24 23.12 41.08 -1.28
C SER A 24 24.00 39.93 -0.80
N GLU A 25 25.17 40.34 -0.50
CA GLU A 25 26.39 39.73 -0.01
C GLU A 25 26.21 38.76 1.15
N LEU A 26 27.10 37.74 1.11
CA LEU A 26 27.44 36.84 2.21
C LEU A 26 28.31 37.58 3.25
N PRO A 27 28.17 37.32 4.53
CA PRO A 27 29.21 37.64 5.49
C PRO A 27 30.15 36.46 5.70
N GLN A 28 31.44 36.77 5.54
CA GLN A 28 32.59 35.93 5.86
C GLN A 28 32.76 35.71 7.36
N GLU A 29 33.26 34.54 7.64
CA GLU A 29 34.10 33.99 8.68
C GLU A 29 34.73 34.96 9.73
N SER A 30 34.70 34.54 11.00
CA SER A 30 35.78 34.86 11.94
C SER A 30 36.16 33.62 12.75
N ALA A 31 37.37 33.17 12.52
CA ALA A 31 38.10 32.19 13.31
C ALA A 31 38.68 32.86 14.58
N SER A 32 38.60 32.20 15.72
CA SER A 32 39.54 32.34 16.89
C SER A 32 39.06 31.33 17.95
N GLN A 33 39.82 30.60 18.64
CA GLN A 33 41.19 30.36 19.01
C GLN A 33 41.22 29.11 19.90
N ARG A 34 42.25 28.40 19.74
CA ARG A 34 42.74 27.27 20.53
C ARG A 34 42.97 27.66 21.98
N THR A 35 42.57 26.82 22.95
CA THR A 35 43.27 26.69 24.23
C THR A 35 43.47 25.22 24.58
N THR A 36 44.73 24.88 24.69
CA THR A 36 45.30 23.65 25.21
C THR A 36 45.44 23.71 26.72
N ALA A 37 45.08 22.65 27.44
CA ALA A 37 45.72 22.29 28.73
C ALA A 37 45.40 20.83 29.07
N ASN A 38 46.33 20.01 28.96
CA ASN A 38 47.14 19.17 29.86
C ASN A 38 46.45 18.15 30.77
N ASN A 39 46.77 16.93 30.45
CA ASN A 39 47.24 15.79 31.30
C ASN A 39 46.78 15.66 32.74
N SER A 40 46.17 14.52 33.03
CA SER A 40 46.61 13.72 34.17
C SER A 40 46.31 12.25 33.90
N THR A 41 47.35 11.45 33.98
CA THR A 41 47.45 9.99 33.84
C THR A 41 47.17 9.34 35.20
N SER A 42 46.40 8.27 35.23
CA SER A 42 46.73 7.02 35.92
C SER A 42 45.64 5.96 35.80
N PRO A 43 45.99 4.66 35.81
CA PRO A 43 45.19 3.58 35.29
C PRO A 43 44.46 2.83 36.41
N ILE A 44 43.28 2.31 36.07
CA ILE A 44 42.62 1.28 36.86
C ILE A 44 41.97 0.22 35.95
N GLU A 45 42.42 -0.93 36.15
CA GLU A 45 42.02 -2.30 35.89
C GLU A 45 40.78 -2.59 35.05
N THR A 46 41.00 -3.43 34.10
CA THR A 46 40.13 -4.34 33.39
C THR A 46 39.16 -5.11 34.32
N THR A 47 37.88 -4.95 34.02
CA THR A 47 36.94 -6.06 34.22
C THR A 47 35.95 -6.05 33.07
N GLU A 48 36.16 -7.00 32.18
CA GLU A 48 35.22 -7.32 31.11
C GLU A 48 33.94 -7.88 31.75
N THR A 49 32.85 -7.13 31.64
CA THR A 49 31.53 -7.72 31.78
C THR A 49 30.76 -7.39 30.52
N SER A 50 30.81 -8.33 29.59
CA SER A 50 29.99 -8.37 28.39
C SER A 50 28.53 -8.45 28.81
N THR A 51 27.86 -7.32 28.85
CA THR A 51 26.40 -7.28 28.92
C THR A 51 25.88 -7.05 27.54
N THR A 52 25.68 -8.15 26.81
CA THR A 52 24.89 -8.15 25.58
C THR A 52 23.47 -7.78 25.95
N SER A 53 23.14 -6.51 25.83
CA SER A 53 21.76 -6.04 25.89
C SER A 53 21.06 -6.50 24.61
N ILE A 54 20.42 -7.66 24.72
CA ILE A 54 19.47 -8.11 23.70
C ILE A 54 18.26 -7.18 23.83
N TYR A 55 18.15 -6.18 22.97
CA TYR A 55 16.89 -5.51 22.73
C TYR A 55 15.94 -6.53 22.10
N LYS A 56 15.11 -7.16 22.93
CA LYS A 56 13.89 -7.79 22.45
C LYS A 56 12.98 -6.68 21.97
N VAL A 57 12.89 -6.52 20.66
CA VAL A 57 11.76 -5.85 20.04
C VAL A 57 10.56 -6.78 20.27
N GLU A 58 9.75 -6.49 21.28
CA GLU A 58 8.44 -7.10 21.40
C GLU A 58 7.59 -6.48 20.28
N ASN A 59 7.45 -7.21 19.18
CA ASN A 59 6.48 -6.96 18.15
C ASN A 59 5.09 -7.12 18.78
N ASN A 60 4.47 -6.01 19.19
CA ASN A 60 3.06 -5.93 19.53
C ASN A 60 2.23 -5.81 18.25
N GLN A 61 2.45 -6.72 17.30
CA GLN A 61 1.51 -6.96 16.22
C GLN A 61 0.65 -8.16 16.62
N PRO A 62 -0.68 -8.11 16.40
CA PRO A 62 -1.48 -9.31 16.57
C PRO A 62 -0.95 -10.35 15.58
N GLU A 63 -0.35 -11.42 16.13
CA GLU A 63 -0.05 -12.62 15.36
C GLU A 63 -1.40 -13.19 14.88
N PHE A 64 -1.70 -12.99 13.64
CA PHE A 64 -2.70 -13.79 12.96
C PHE A 64 -2.08 -15.18 12.78
N LEU A 65 -2.32 -16.04 13.76
CA LEU A 65 -2.09 -17.47 13.60
C LEU A 65 -3.13 -18.01 12.61
N PHE A 66 -2.78 -18.00 11.34
CA PHE A 66 -3.36 -18.94 10.41
C PHE A 66 -2.87 -20.32 10.86
N ASP A 67 -3.67 -21.00 11.66
CA ASP A 67 -3.48 -22.42 11.90
C ASP A 67 -3.76 -23.17 10.61
N ALA A 68 -2.72 -23.35 9.78
CA ALA A 68 -2.76 -24.16 8.57
C ALA A 68 -3.03 -25.67 8.84
N GLU A 69 -3.24 -26.06 10.09
CA GLU A 69 -3.61 -27.43 10.47
C GLU A 69 -5.11 -27.64 10.68
N SER A 70 -5.94 -26.61 10.54
CA SER A 70 -7.38 -26.82 10.49
C SER A 70 -7.81 -27.07 9.04
N SER A 71 -7.62 -28.28 8.56
CA SER A 71 -8.45 -28.86 7.48
C SER A 71 -9.90 -29.06 7.98
N GLY A 72 -10.40 -28.05 8.71
CA GLY A 72 -11.77 -27.88 9.08
C GLY A 72 -12.50 -27.40 7.82
N GLN A 73 -13.51 -28.15 7.41
CA GLN A 73 -14.56 -27.76 6.54
C GLN A 73 -14.81 -26.26 6.70
N LEU A 74 -14.49 -25.43 5.67
CA LEU A 74 -14.87 -24.01 5.66
C LEU A 74 -16.32 -23.96 6.11
N SER A 75 -16.62 -23.08 7.07
CA SER A 75 -17.98 -22.93 7.54
C SER A 75 -18.85 -22.62 6.33
N THR A 76 -20.03 -23.21 6.25
CA THR A 76 -20.98 -22.95 5.15
C THR A 76 -21.45 -21.49 5.16
N ASP A 77 -20.94 -20.68 6.08
CA ASP A 77 -21.30 -19.28 6.30
C ASP A 77 -20.06 -18.37 6.43
N TRP A 78 -19.01 -18.64 5.64
CA TRP A 78 -17.76 -17.88 5.64
C TRP A 78 -17.97 -16.37 5.47
N ARG A 79 -19.02 -15.96 4.75
CA ARG A 79 -19.37 -14.55 4.53
C ARG A 79 -19.82 -13.88 5.82
N SER A 80 -20.74 -14.51 6.57
CA SER A 80 -21.16 -13.98 7.86
C SER A 80 -20.01 -13.92 8.86
N ASP A 81 -19.13 -14.91 8.85
CA ASP A 81 -17.93 -14.92 9.70
C ASP A 81 -17.01 -13.75 9.35
N LEU A 82 -16.74 -13.53 8.05
CA LEU A 82 -15.92 -12.41 7.56
C LEU A 82 -16.52 -11.04 7.91
N LEU A 83 -17.81 -10.85 7.67
CA LEU A 83 -18.51 -9.60 7.97
C LEU A 83 -18.61 -9.32 9.47
N ALA A 84 -18.62 -10.35 10.31
CA ALA A 84 -18.64 -10.22 11.76
C ALA A 84 -17.34 -9.64 12.35
N GLU A 85 -16.24 -9.67 11.60
CA GLU A 85 -14.98 -9.03 11.97
C GLU A 85 -15.07 -7.48 11.93
N LEU A 86 -16.05 -6.94 11.23
CA LEU A 86 -16.18 -5.49 11.05
C LEU A 86 -16.93 -4.81 12.21
N ARG A 87 -16.37 -3.70 12.66
CA ARG A 87 -17.04 -2.78 13.59
C ARG A 87 -17.78 -1.70 12.79
N ILE A 88 -19.10 -1.63 12.95
CA ILE A 88 -19.90 -0.57 12.31
C ILE A 88 -19.89 0.66 13.22
N ASP A 89 -19.53 1.83 12.66
CA ASP A 89 -19.50 3.11 13.35
C ASP A 89 -19.61 4.27 12.33
N GLU A 90 -20.05 5.44 12.78
CA GLU A 90 -20.09 6.62 11.91
C GLU A 90 -18.69 7.16 11.63
N PRO A 91 -18.39 7.56 10.39
CA PRO A 91 -17.10 8.15 10.03
C PRO A 91 -16.85 9.48 10.77
N ASP A 92 -15.65 9.68 11.30
CA ASP A 92 -15.21 10.93 11.90
C ASP A 92 -14.77 11.94 10.82
N PHE A 93 -15.67 12.82 10.42
CA PHE A 93 -15.37 13.94 9.51
C PHE A 93 -14.99 15.23 10.25
N ASP A 94 -15.04 15.25 11.57
CA ASP A 94 -14.71 16.44 12.38
C ASP A 94 -13.18 16.62 12.47
N THR A 95 -12.42 15.54 12.40
CA THR A 95 -10.96 15.54 12.40
C THR A 95 -10.42 15.75 11.00
N ILE A 96 -9.70 16.85 10.77
CA ILE A 96 -9.17 17.19 9.44
C ILE A 96 -8.07 16.20 9.04
N TYR A 97 -8.22 15.58 7.87
CA TYR A 97 -7.18 14.73 7.28
C TYR A 97 -6.04 15.57 6.72
N VAL A 98 -4.82 15.28 7.16
CA VAL A 98 -3.57 15.86 6.64
C VAL A 98 -2.64 14.73 6.22
N ARG A 99 -2.34 14.64 4.92
CA ARG A 99 -1.53 13.52 4.39
C ARG A 99 -0.11 13.48 4.98
N GLU A 100 0.46 14.62 5.25
CA GLU A 100 1.81 14.77 5.83
C GLU A 100 1.92 14.18 7.24
N GLU A 101 0.81 14.03 7.95
CA GLU A 101 0.76 13.37 9.25
C GLU A 101 0.85 11.83 9.18
N TRP A 102 0.84 11.26 7.97
CA TRP A 102 1.01 9.82 7.73
C TRP A 102 2.48 9.44 7.48
N GLY A 103 3.41 10.36 7.71
CA GLY A 103 4.84 10.12 7.61
C GLY A 103 5.45 10.59 6.28
N PRO A 104 6.70 10.20 6.01
CA PRO A 104 7.47 10.69 4.87
C PRO A 104 7.07 10.07 3.51
N GLY A 105 6.06 9.21 3.48
CA GLY A 105 5.67 8.44 2.30
C GLY A 105 6.33 7.06 2.26
N TRP A 106 6.71 6.62 1.06
CA TRP A 106 7.35 5.32 0.86
C TRP A 106 8.74 5.29 1.48
N ILE A 107 8.95 4.45 2.50
CA ILE A 107 10.24 4.31 3.21
C ILE A 107 11.05 3.14 2.65
N ASP A 108 12.36 3.19 2.86
CA ASP A 108 13.29 2.09 2.69
C ASP A 108 13.56 1.53 4.10
N GLN A 109 12.79 0.49 4.46
CA GLN A 109 12.73 0.00 5.84
C GLN A 109 13.96 -0.81 6.24
N ASP A 110 14.55 -1.54 5.30
CA ASP A 110 15.70 -2.42 5.51
C ASP A 110 17.04 -1.83 5.04
N PHE A 111 17.02 -0.57 4.55
CA PHE A 111 18.16 0.19 4.08
C PHE A 111 18.90 -0.45 2.88
N ASN A 112 18.13 -1.15 2.02
CA ASN A 112 18.65 -1.76 0.80
C ASN A 112 18.61 -0.85 -0.42
N CYS A 113 18.21 0.41 -0.26
CA CYS A 113 17.96 1.47 -1.24
C CYS A 113 16.67 1.30 -2.08
N ILE A 114 15.88 0.28 -1.84
CA ILE A 114 14.60 0.04 -2.50
C ILE A 114 13.50 0.43 -1.50
N ASN A 115 12.72 1.46 -1.80
CA ASN A 115 11.62 1.85 -0.91
C ASN A 115 10.37 1.00 -1.17
N THR A 116 9.42 1.03 -0.23
CA THR A 116 8.15 0.26 -0.28
C THR A 116 7.49 0.28 -1.65
N ARG A 117 7.40 1.44 -2.34
CA ARG A 117 6.83 1.49 -3.69
C ARG A 117 7.54 0.55 -4.66
N HIS A 118 8.86 0.53 -4.65
CA HIS A 118 9.63 -0.31 -5.56
C HIS A 118 9.66 -1.76 -5.13
N GLU A 119 9.54 -2.04 -3.83
CA GLU A 119 9.39 -3.41 -3.33
C GLU A 119 8.07 -4.02 -3.78
N VAL A 120 6.94 -3.29 -3.65
CA VAL A 120 5.62 -3.74 -4.16
C VAL A 120 5.67 -3.97 -5.67
N LEU A 121 6.31 -3.07 -6.44
CA LEU A 121 6.51 -3.26 -7.88
C LEU A 121 7.33 -4.52 -8.21
N ILE A 122 8.31 -4.88 -7.37
CA ILE A 122 9.09 -6.12 -7.55
C ILE A 122 8.24 -7.34 -7.21
N GLU A 123 7.49 -7.28 -6.12
CA GLU A 123 6.70 -8.40 -5.62
C GLU A 123 5.53 -8.77 -6.53
N GLU A 124 4.86 -7.77 -7.14
CA GLU A 124 3.70 -7.99 -7.98
C GLU A 124 4.01 -8.15 -9.46
N SER A 125 5.27 -7.99 -9.88
CA SER A 125 5.61 -8.17 -11.29
C SER A 125 5.49 -9.63 -11.72
N TYR A 126 4.73 -9.87 -12.79
CA TYR A 126 4.57 -11.19 -13.42
C TYR A 126 5.85 -11.71 -14.07
N GLU A 127 6.76 -10.80 -14.42
CA GLU A 127 8.07 -11.12 -14.98
C GLU A 127 9.16 -10.47 -14.09
N ARG A 128 10.39 -10.99 -14.16
CA ARG A 128 11.50 -10.40 -13.42
C ARG A 128 11.68 -8.93 -13.82
N PRO A 129 11.45 -7.96 -12.92
CA PRO A 129 11.54 -6.56 -13.28
C PRO A 129 12.98 -6.12 -13.54
N THR A 130 13.13 -5.09 -14.38
CA THR A 130 14.41 -4.43 -14.63
C THR A 130 14.60 -3.30 -13.64
N LEU A 131 15.75 -3.29 -12.99
CA LEU A 131 16.14 -2.21 -12.08
C LEU A 131 17.06 -1.19 -12.78
N ASP A 132 17.13 0.01 -12.23
CA ASP A 132 18.07 1.05 -12.67
C ASP A 132 19.54 0.61 -12.45
N ALA A 133 20.49 1.39 -12.95
CA ALA A 133 21.92 1.05 -12.88
C ALA A 133 22.45 0.93 -11.43
N ARG A 134 21.74 1.47 -10.44
CA ARG A 134 22.09 1.36 -9.02
C ARG A 134 21.41 0.18 -8.33
N GLY A 135 20.44 -0.46 -8.99
CA GLY A 135 19.63 -1.52 -8.40
C GLY A 135 18.58 -1.04 -7.40
N CYS A 136 18.27 0.27 -7.38
CA CYS A 136 17.41 0.88 -6.35
C CYS A 136 15.99 1.20 -6.84
N LYS A 137 15.76 1.18 -8.15
CA LYS A 137 14.46 1.56 -8.74
C LYS A 137 14.05 0.60 -9.84
N VAL A 138 12.83 0.17 -9.81
CA VAL A 138 12.19 -0.54 -10.93
C VAL A 138 11.95 0.43 -12.06
N ILE A 139 12.38 0.06 -13.28
CA ILE A 139 12.26 0.87 -14.49
C ILE A 139 11.43 0.20 -15.61
N ALA A 140 11.28 -1.11 -15.56
CA ALA A 140 10.40 -1.89 -16.43
C ALA A 140 10.05 -3.23 -15.76
N GLY A 141 8.94 -3.85 -16.17
CA GLY A 141 8.47 -5.15 -15.69
C GLY A 141 7.18 -5.53 -16.42
N LYS A 142 6.33 -6.31 -15.76
CA LYS A 142 5.02 -6.71 -16.28
C LYS A 142 4.04 -6.75 -15.13
N TRP A 143 3.02 -5.90 -15.15
CA TRP A 143 2.02 -5.81 -14.09
C TRP A 143 0.63 -5.92 -14.66
N TYR A 144 -0.23 -6.63 -13.97
CA TYR A 144 -1.65 -6.70 -14.26
C TYR A 144 -2.40 -5.79 -13.29
N ASP A 145 -3.17 -4.84 -13.82
CA ASP A 145 -4.04 -3.99 -13.02
C ASP A 145 -5.41 -4.67 -12.85
N TYR A 146 -5.65 -5.17 -11.66
CA TYR A 146 -6.91 -5.82 -11.30
C TYR A 146 -8.12 -4.89 -11.36
N TYR A 147 -7.90 -3.57 -11.28
CA TYR A 147 -9.01 -2.60 -11.34
C TYR A 147 -9.51 -2.34 -12.77
N SER A 148 -8.64 -2.44 -13.76
CA SER A 148 -8.96 -2.14 -15.17
C SER A 148 -8.95 -3.36 -16.10
N ASP A 149 -8.48 -4.54 -15.62
CA ASP A 149 -8.26 -5.73 -16.43
C ASP A 149 -7.25 -5.50 -17.58
N GLU A 150 -6.15 -4.80 -17.28
CA GLU A 150 -5.13 -4.44 -18.27
C GLU A 150 -3.72 -4.77 -17.80
N PHE A 151 -2.79 -4.99 -18.76
CA PHE A 151 -1.37 -5.17 -18.47
C PHE A 151 -0.58 -3.90 -18.76
N PHE A 152 0.44 -3.64 -17.93
CA PHE A 152 1.36 -2.51 -18.03
C PHE A 152 2.82 -2.97 -17.96
N ASP A 153 3.70 -2.28 -18.71
CA ASP A 153 5.12 -2.64 -18.80
C ASP A 153 6.03 -1.60 -18.10
N TYR A 154 5.49 -0.41 -17.75
CA TYR A 154 6.28 0.68 -17.19
C TYR A 154 5.72 1.21 -15.87
N PRO A 155 6.56 1.33 -14.82
CA PRO A 155 6.14 1.86 -13.51
C PRO A 155 5.64 3.31 -13.55
N SER A 156 5.92 4.06 -14.64
CA SER A 156 5.44 5.42 -14.83
C SER A 156 3.93 5.52 -15.12
N GLU A 157 3.31 4.41 -15.52
CA GLU A 157 1.89 4.28 -15.80
C GLU A 157 1.10 3.80 -14.58
N LEU A 158 1.82 3.40 -13.52
CA LEU A 158 1.30 2.72 -12.35
C LEU A 158 1.45 3.56 -11.09
N ASP A 159 0.50 3.42 -10.19
CA ASP A 159 0.58 3.85 -8.79
C ASP A 159 0.57 2.63 -7.86
N ILE A 160 1.00 2.79 -6.61
CA ILE A 160 0.70 1.85 -5.55
C ILE A 160 -0.51 2.41 -4.81
N ASP A 161 -1.61 1.70 -4.89
CA ASP A 161 -2.84 2.04 -4.19
C ASP A 161 -2.85 1.41 -2.79
N HIS A 162 -3.28 2.19 -1.80
CA HIS A 162 -3.77 1.64 -0.55
C HIS A 162 -5.21 1.17 -0.80
N VAL A 163 -5.47 -0.13 -0.78
CA VAL A 163 -6.81 -0.68 -1.04
C VAL A 163 -7.84 -0.01 -0.13
N VAL A 164 -7.55 0.15 1.16
CA VAL A 164 -8.24 1.10 2.04
C VAL A 164 -7.48 2.42 2.04
N PRO A 165 -8.01 3.49 1.40
CA PRO A 165 -7.30 4.76 1.29
C PRO A 165 -6.96 5.37 2.65
N LEU A 166 -5.83 6.07 2.75
CA LEU A 166 -5.40 6.73 3.99
C LEU A 166 -6.47 7.67 4.57
N HIS A 167 -7.19 8.39 3.71
CA HIS A 167 -8.30 9.25 4.15
C HIS A 167 -9.48 8.43 4.68
N ASN A 168 -9.82 7.31 4.03
CA ASN A 168 -10.87 6.42 4.53
C ASN A 168 -10.46 5.83 5.90
N ALA A 169 -9.22 5.34 6.02
CA ALA A 169 -8.69 4.87 7.30
C ALA A 169 -8.74 5.97 8.38
N HIS A 170 -8.39 7.22 8.04
CA HIS A 170 -8.44 8.35 8.95
C HIS A 170 -9.83 8.55 9.56
N VAL A 171 -10.86 8.64 8.72
CA VAL A 171 -12.23 8.85 9.20
C VAL A 171 -12.84 7.60 9.85
N SER A 172 -12.23 6.44 9.65
CA SER A 172 -12.65 5.15 10.22
C SER A 172 -12.00 4.81 11.56
N GLY A 173 -11.26 5.77 12.19
CA GLY A 173 -10.66 5.62 13.50
C GLY A 173 -9.14 5.84 13.56
N ALA A 174 -8.45 5.96 12.42
CA ALA A 174 -7.01 6.19 12.39
C ALA A 174 -6.60 7.64 12.68
N SER A 175 -7.55 8.59 12.82
CA SER A 175 -7.27 10.00 13.09
C SER A 175 -6.33 10.18 14.30
N ASN A 176 -6.57 9.42 15.36
CA ASN A 176 -5.84 9.48 16.62
C ASN A 176 -4.67 8.50 16.75
N TRP A 177 -4.32 7.78 15.67
CA TRP A 177 -3.19 6.86 15.71
C TRP A 177 -1.86 7.59 15.96
N PRO A 178 -0.93 6.98 16.72
CA PRO A 178 0.45 7.44 16.78
C PRO A 178 1.07 7.50 15.38
N LEU A 179 2.03 8.41 15.17
CA LEU A 179 2.73 8.57 13.89
C LEU A 179 3.34 7.24 13.40
N GLU A 180 3.93 6.45 14.30
CA GLU A 180 4.50 5.15 13.99
C GLU A 180 3.46 4.20 13.39
N THR A 181 2.26 4.13 13.98
CA THR A 181 1.16 3.31 13.46
C THR A 181 0.71 3.77 12.08
N LYS A 182 0.61 5.10 11.87
CA LYS A 182 0.29 5.69 10.56
C LYS A 182 1.35 5.34 9.50
N ILE A 183 2.65 5.40 9.85
CA ILE A 183 3.76 5.00 8.97
C ILE A 183 3.70 3.50 8.64
N ASN A 184 3.41 2.66 9.64
CA ASN A 184 3.29 1.22 9.45
C ASN A 184 2.12 0.89 8.52
N PHE A 185 0.95 1.50 8.70
CA PHE A 185 -0.17 1.34 7.77
C PHE A 185 0.19 1.81 6.36
N TYR A 186 0.86 2.96 6.23
CA TYR A 186 1.26 3.50 4.92
C TYR A 186 2.18 2.56 4.15
N ASN A 187 3.03 1.79 4.85
CA ASN A 187 4.07 0.96 4.25
C ASN A 187 3.90 -0.54 4.55
N ASP A 188 2.67 -0.98 4.85
CA ASP A 188 2.42 -2.34 5.26
C ASP A 188 2.51 -3.32 4.10
N MET A 189 3.60 -4.07 4.07
CA MET A 189 3.86 -5.15 3.13
C MET A 189 3.69 -6.56 3.76
N ASN A 190 3.21 -6.64 5.01
CA ASN A 190 2.96 -7.93 5.63
C ASN A 190 1.68 -8.58 5.12
N ASP A 191 0.77 -7.76 4.60
CA ASP A 191 -0.44 -8.20 3.92
C ASP A 191 -0.35 -7.82 2.45
N PRO A 192 -0.29 -8.80 1.55
CA PRO A 192 -0.17 -8.55 0.13
C PRO A 192 -1.41 -7.87 -0.48
N GLN A 193 -2.52 -7.83 0.25
CA GLN A 193 -3.75 -7.19 -0.21
C GLN A 193 -3.83 -5.71 0.19
N HIS A 194 -2.92 -5.24 1.04
CA HIS A 194 -2.96 -3.89 1.58
C HIS A 194 -2.52 -2.83 0.56
N LEU A 195 -1.44 -3.12 -0.16
CA LEU A 195 -0.85 -2.28 -1.21
C LEU A 195 -0.95 -3.02 -2.54
N LEU A 196 -1.50 -2.37 -3.55
CA LEU A 196 -1.75 -2.98 -4.86
C LEU A 196 -1.18 -2.12 -5.98
N VAL A 197 -0.49 -2.75 -6.95
CA VAL A 197 -0.07 -2.09 -8.18
C VAL A 197 -1.28 -1.93 -9.10
N VAL A 198 -1.63 -0.69 -9.41
CA VAL A 198 -2.75 -0.36 -10.27
C VAL A 198 -2.39 0.74 -11.26
N SER A 199 -3.15 0.89 -12.33
CA SER A 199 -2.98 2.03 -13.24
C SER A 199 -3.20 3.36 -12.52
N SER A 200 -2.39 4.36 -12.86
CA SER A 200 -2.54 5.71 -12.29
C SER A 200 -3.91 6.32 -12.59
N SER A 201 -4.59 5.88 -13.68
CA SER A 201 -5.93 6.32 -14.01
C SER A 201 -6.98 5.74 -13.07
N ALA A 202 -6.93 4.44 -12.79
CA ALA A 202 -7.84 3.76 -11.88
C ALA A 202 -7.67 4.28 -10.44
N ASN A 203 -6.41 4.42 -9.98
CA ASN A 203 -6.10 4.95 -8.66
C ASN A 203 -6.65 6.37 -8.47
N ARG A 204 -6.46 7.27 -9.44
CA ARG A 204 -7.01 8.63 -9.38
C ARG A 204 -8.53 8.64 -9.46
N SER A 205 -9.12 7.73 -10.24
CA SER A 205 -10.58 7.55 -10.27
C SER A 205 -11.11 7.11 -8.90
N LYS A 206 -10.43 6.21 -8.22
CA LYS A 206 -10.78 5.77 -6.86
C LYS A 206 -10.62 6.91 -5.85
N GLY A 207 -9.44 7.51 -5.80
CA GLY A 207 -9.10 8.55 -4.83
C GLY A 207 -9.28 8.08 -3.39
N SER A 208 -10.07 8.80 -2.61
CA SER A 208 -10.37 8.46 -1.20
C SER A 208 -11.70 7.74 -1.00
N ARG A 209 -12.36 7.33 -2.08
CA ARG A 209 -13.72 6.77 -2.05
C ARG A 209 -13.72 5.35 -1.52
N GLY A 210 -14.75 5.03 -0.74
CA GLY A 210 -15.05 3.67 -0.32
C GLY A 210 -15.89 2.91 -1.36
N PRO A 211 -16.17 1.61 -1.11
CA PRO A 211 -16.88 0.71 -2.03
C PRO A 211 -18.33 1.13 -2.30
N GLU A 212 -18.88 2.01 -1.48
CA GLU A 212 -20.22 2.59 -1.64
C GLU A 212 -20.27 3.67 -2.73
N ILE A 213 -19.10 4.23 -3.12
CA ILE A 213 -19.02 5.32 -4.11
C ILE A 213 -18.21 4.89 -5.34
N TRP A 214 -17.21 4.03 -5.16
CA TRP A 214 -16.33 3.59 -6.23
C TRP A 214 -16.07 2.09 -6.12
N ARG A 215 -16.11 1.42 -7.26
CA ARG A 215 -15.74 0.01 -7.43
C ARG A 215 -14.83 -0.13 -8.63
N PRO A 216 -13.92 -1.12 -8.68
CA PRO A 216 -13.15 -1.44 -9.87
C PRO A 216 -14.02 -1.56 -11.12
N ALA A 217 -13.50 -1.12 -12.28
CA ALA A 217 -14.21 -1.31 -13.56
C ALA A 217 -14.28 -2.80 -13.93
N ASN A 218 -13.33 -3.58 -13.49
CA ASN A 218 -13.31 -5.03 -13.60
C ASN A 218 -14.23 -5.64 -12.52
N GLU A 219 -15.43 -6.06 -12.92
CA GLU A 219 -16.42 -6.64 -12.02
C GLU A 219 -15.99 -8.01 -11.46
N GLU A 220 -15.13 -8.76 -12.19
CA GLU A 220 -14.61 -10.04 -11.72
C GLU A 220 -13.71 -9.90 -10.48
N TYR A 221 -13.14 -8.70 -10.28
CA TYR A 221 -12.32 -8.41 -9.11
C TYR A 221 -13.14 -7.94 -7.89
N TRP A 222 -14.44 -7.68 -7.99
CA TRP A 222 -15.23 -7.12 -6.90
C TRP A 222 -15.25 -7.99 -5.64
N CYS A 223 -15.37 -9.30 -5.82
CA CYS A 223 -15.32 -10.25 -4.72
C CYS A 223 -14.00 -10.13 -3.94
N GLN A 224 -12.86 -10.19 -4.64
CA GLN A 224 -11.54 -10.03 -4.04
C GLN A 224 -11.35 -8.64 -3.42
N TYR A 225 -11.83 -7.59 -4.08
CA TYR A 225 -11.74 -6.22 -3.57
C TYR A 225 -12.49 -6.05 -2.24
N ALA A 226 -13.72 -6.58 -2.15
CA ALA A 226 -14.50 -6.54 -0.92
C ALA A 226 -13.83 -7.34 0.20
N TYR A 227 -13.34 -8.55 -0.11
CA TYR A 227 -12.59 -9.37 0.82
C TYR A 227 -11.37 -8.63 1.38
N SER A 228 -10.52 -8.11 0.50
CA SER A 228 -9.31 -7.36 0.89
C SER A 228 -9.64 -6.13 1.75
N TRP A 229 -10.71 -5.41 1.39
CA TRP A 229 -11.16 -4.25 2.16
C TRP A 229 -11.57 -4.62 3.59
N ILE A 230 -12.32 -5.71 3.75
CA ILE A 230 -12.79 -6.21 5.05
C ILE A 230 -11.59 -6.66 5.90
N GLU A 231 -10.71 -7.49 5.34
CA GLU A 231 -9.52 -7.98 6.03
C GLU A 231 -8.62 -6.83 6.53
N ILE A 232 -8.37 -5.83 5.69
CA ILE A 232 -7.57 -4.67 6.06
C ILE A 232 -8.26 -3.89 7.19
N LYS A 233 -9.56 -3.62 7.08
CA LYS A 233 -10.31 -2.88 8.11
C LYS A 233 -10.32 -3.63 9.44
N ALA A 234 -10.58 -4.93 9.42
CA ALA A 234 -10.59 -5.79 10.60
C ALA A 234 -9.20 -5.82 11.27
N ARG A 235 -8.16 -6.11 10.50
CA ARG A 235 -6.79 -6.21 11.00
C ARG A 235 -6.27 -4.91 11.63
N TRP A 236 -6.64 -3.77 11.07
CA TRP A 236 -6.26 -2.46 11.59
C TRP A 236 -7.29 -1.86 12.57
N ASN A 237 -8.30 -2.64 12.98
CA ASN A 237 -9.39 -2.22 13.87
C ASN A 237 -10.06 -0.90 13.42
N LEU A 238 -10.24 -0.76 12.11
CA LEU A 238 -10.95 0.35 11.50
C LEU A 238 -12.45 0.04 11.42
N SER A 239 -13.29 1.06 11.57
CA SER A 239 -14.73 0.91 11.40
C SER A 239 -15.15 1.02 9.94
N VAL A 240 -16.36 0.55 9.66
CA VAL A 240 -17.10 0.81 8.43
C VAL A 240 -18.39 1.56 8.76
N SER A 241 -18.86 2.42 7.86
CA SER A 241 -20.22 2.95 7.97
C SER A 241 -21.25 1.88 7.56
N GLU A 242 -22.52 2.05 7.92
CA GLU A 242 -23.60 1.14 7.46
C GLU A 242 -23.66 1.06 5.93
N ILE A 243 -23.43 2.18 5.23
CA ILE A 243 -23.48 2.22 3.76
C ILE A 243 -22.29 1.46 3.15
N GLU A 244 -21.11 1.64 3.73
CA GLU A 244 -19.89 0.92 3.34
C GLU A 244 -20.07 -0.59 3.58
N PHE A 245 -20.59 -0.98 4.76
CA PHE A 245 -20.88 -2.37 5.10
C PHE A 245 -21.83 -3.02 4.10
N ASN A 246 -22.96 -2.38 3.80
CA ASN A 246 -23.94 -2.90 2.86
C ASN A 246 -23.35 -3.05 1.44
N SER A 247 -22.47 -2.13 1.03
CA SER A 247 -21.80 -2.20 -0.27
C SER A 247 -20.80 -3.35 -0.36
N LEU A 248 -20.09 -3.62 0.73
CA LEU A 248 -19.19 -4.79 0.83
C LEU A 248 -19.98 -6.09 0.79
N ASP A 249 -21.07 -6.17 1.56
CA ASP A 249 -21.95 -7.33 1.59
C ASP A 249 -22.57 -7.63 0.21
N GLU A 250 -22.98 -6.59 -0.52
CA GLU A 250 -23.45 -6.68 -1.91
C GLU A 250 -22.36 -7.21 -2.87
N MET A 251 -21.11 -6.78 -2.71
CA MET A 251 -20.01 -7.26 -3.55
C MET A 251 -19.66 -8.72 -3.25
N LEU A 252 -19.79 -9.15 -1.98
CA LEU A 252 -19.59 -10.55 -1.59
C LEU A 252 -20.69 -11.48 -2.11
N ASP A 253 -21.88 -10.96 -2.49
CA ASP A 253 -22.93 -11.76 -3.16
C ASP A 253 -22.48 -12.33 -4.51
N LEU A 254 -21.44 -11.75 -5.11
CA LEU A 254 -20.87 -12.19 -6.38
C LEU A 254 -19.83 -13.29 -6.21
N CYS A 255 -19.50 -13.68 -4.98
CA CYS A 255 -18.49 -14.68 -4.70
C CYS A 255 -19.09 -16.09 -4.70
N ASP A 256 -18.51 -17.01 -5.45
CA ASP A 256 -18.85 -18.44 -5.43
C ASP A 256 -18.24 -19.19 -4.22
N GLY A 257 -17.68 -18.47 -3.25
CA GLY A 257 -16.97 -18.95 -2.07
C GLY A 257 -15.96 -17.92 -1.59
N LEU A 258 -15.03 -18.30 -0.71
CA LEU A 258 -13.90 -17.44 -0.39
C LEU A 258 -13.11 -17.11 -1.66
N PRO A 259 -12.69 -15.85 -1.86
CA PRO A 259 -11.92 -15.48 -3.04
C PRO A 259 -10.70 -16.36 -3.22
N GLU A 260 -10.52 -16.87 -4.43
CA GLU A 260 -9.28 -17.56 -4.78
C GLU A 260 -8.09 -16.60 -4.65
N LEU A 261 -6.96 -17.14 -4.20
CA LEU A 261 -5.73 -16.37 -4.15
C LEU A 261 -5.35 -15.96 -5.58
N THR A 262 -5.15 -14.67 -5.79
CA THR A 262 -4.66 -14.15 -7.06
C THR A 262 -3.27 -14.74 -7.37
N TYR A 263 -2.89 -14.77 -8.64
CA TYR A 263 -1.59 -15.31 -9.07
C TYR A 263 -0.40 -14.69 -8.31
N TRP A 264 -0.37 -13.38 -8.17
CA TRP A 264 0.72 -12.71 -7.45
C TRP A 264 0.68 -12.99 -5.94
N PHE A 265 -0.52 -13.10 -5.33
CA PHE A 265 -0.67 -13.48 -3.93
C PHE A 265 -0.14 -14.89 -3.66
N SER A 266 -0.48 -15.82 -4.52
CA SER A 266 0.04 -17.19 -4.46
C SER A 266 1.57 -17.21 -4.60
N ASN A 267 2.13 -16.43 -5.52
CA ASN A 267 3.57 -16.29 -5.69
C ASN A 267 4.24 -15.58 -4.50
N TRP A 268 3.55 -14.62 -3.88
CA TRP A 268 4.02 -13.98 -2.66
C TRP A 268 4.11 -14.98 -1.51
N LEU A 269 3.08 -15.79 -1.29
CA LEU A 269 3.08 -16.85 -0.27
C LEU A 269 4.22 -17.86 -0.48
N LEU A 270 4.46 -18.26 -1.73
CA LEU A 270 5.59 -19.12 -2.06
C LEU A 270 6.93 -18.49 -1.71
N ARG A 271 7.13 -17.23 -2.04
CA ARG A 271 8.37 -16.49 -1.73
C ARG A 271 8.60 -16.32 -0.24
N LYS A 272 7.54 -16.11 0.53
CA LYS A 272 7.61 -16.04 2.01
C LYS A 272 7.73 -17.42 2.67
N GLY A 273 7.64 -18.51 1.89
CA GLY A 273 7.72 -19.89 2.40
C GLY A 273 6.48 -20.35 3.13
N ALA A 274 5.35 -19.61 2.99
CA ALA A 274 4.08 -19.95 3.62
C ALA A 274 3.30 -21.06 2.89
N MET A 275 3.60 -21.29 1.58
CA MET A 275 3.01 -22.36 0.77
C MET A 275 4.09 -23.13 0.02
N SER A 276 3.81 -24.40 -0.31
CA SER A 276 4.64 -25.21 -1.20
C SER A 276 4.09 -25.15 -2.62
N THR A 277 4.96 -25.37 -3.62
CA THR A 277 4.55 -25.45 -5.03
C THR A 277 3.52 -26.57 -5.30
N GLN A 278 3.39 -27.52 -4.38
CA GLN A 278 2.47 -28.64 -4.52
C GLN A 278 1.02 -28.27 -4.12
N GLU A 279 0.83 -27.24 -3.30
CA GLU A 279 -0.48 -26.75 -2.88
C GLU A 279 -1.17 -25.88 -3.95
N MET A 280 -0.40 -25.42 -4.96
CA MET A 280 -0.90 -24.56 -6.04
C MET A 280 -1.31 -25.32 -7.31
N LEU A 281 -1.05 -26.62 -7.41
CA LEU A 281 -1.51 -27.38 -8.56
C LEU A 281 -2.99 -27.74 -8.35
N PRO A 282 -3.88 -27.47 -9.33
CA PRO A 282 -5.24 -27.98 -9.29
C PRO A 282 -5.16 -29.48 -9.05
N THR A 283 -5.89 -29.97 -8.08
CA THR A 283 -5.99 -31.40 -7.85
C THR A 283 -6.57 -32.03 -9.12
N GLU A 284 -5.77 -32.86 -9.83
CA GLU A 284 -6.17 -33.60 -11.03
C GLU A 284 -7.25 -34.63 -10.69
N ASN A 285 -8.40 -34.23 -10.17
CA ASN A 285 -9.47 -35.14 -9.78
C ASN A 285 -10.85 -34.83 -10.38
N GLU A 286 -10.93 -34.10 -11.50
CA GLU A 286 -12.19 -33.93 -12.24
C GLU A 286 -12.08 -34.17 -13.74
N GLN A 287 -11.27 -35.15 -14.18
CA GLN A 287 -11.29 -35.60 -15.56
C GLN A 287 -11.20 -37.15 -15.67
N GLU A 288 -12.15 -37.86 -15.10
CA GLU A 288 -12.40 -39.24 -15.51
C GLU A 288 -13.82 -39.69 -15.12
N THR A 289 -14.85 -39.17 -15.78
CA THR A 289 -16.16 -39.85 -15.90
C THR A 289 -16.96 -39.30 -17.09
N GLU A 290 -16.42 -39.41 -18.30
CA GLU A 290 -17.23 -39.42 -19.53
C GLU A 290 -16.49 -40.18 -20.65
N SER A 291 -16.38 -41.50 -20.49
CA SER A 291 -16.19 -42.40 -21.64
C SER A 291 -16.67 -43.78 -21.22
N GLY A 292 -17.90 -44.11 -21.53
CA GLY A 292 -18.40 -45.47 -21.36
C GLY A 292 -19.91 -45.56 -21.39
N GLU A 293 -20.54 -45.42 -22.52
CA GLU A 293 -21.49 -46.35 -23.17
C GLU A 293 -22.22 -45.66 -24.33
#